data_2484a0869cd5e4273890a76e28d1c53c
#
_entry.id   2484a0869cd5e4273890a76e28d1c53c
#
_cell.length_a   1.000
_cell.length_b   1.000
_cell.length_c   1.000
_cell.angle_alpha   90.00
_cell.angle_beta   90.00
_cell.angle_gamma   90.00
#
_symmetry.space_group_name_H-M   'P 1'
#
loop_
_entity.id
_entity.type
_entity.pdbx_description
1 polymer ?
#
loop_
_entity_poly.entity_id
_entity_poly.type
_entity_poly.pdbx_seq_one_letter_code
_entity_poly.pdbx_strand_id
1 'polypeptide(L)'
;MRSSIAPKKTKATTKSIILPSRLSDCSSKDASANELFLVEGDSAGGSAKQARDRNFQAILPLRGKILNTWEVSSTKILESKEVQDISTSIGVKPGESDLSKLRYEKICILADADSDGLHIATLLIALFVKHFPDLVLNEHIYVSLPPLYRLDFKNSVLYAISDEHMTEVPVSYTHLRAHETRGKL
;
A
#
# COMPACT_ATOMS: atom_id res chain seq x y z
N MET A 1 48.04 -17.23 -40.63
CA MET A 1 47.75 -17.17 -39.19
C MET A 1 46.65 -16.18 -38.96
N ARG A 2 45.41 -16.66 -38.71
CA ARG A 2 44.25 -15.81 -38.37
C ARG A 2 43.99 -15.98 -36.88
N SER A 3 44.22 -14.92 -36.11
CA SER A 3 43.94 -14.82 -34.69
C SER A 3 42.44 -14.57 -34.49
N SER A 4 41.70 -15.52 -33.93
CA SER A 4 40.30 -15.38 -33.54
C SER A 4 40.22 -14.74 -32.16
N ILE A 5 39.78 -13.47 -32.12
CA ILE A 5 39.48 -12.78 -30.87
C ILE A 5 38.06 -13.16 -30.44
N ALA A 6 37.95 -13.96 -29.38
CA ALA A 6 36.66 -14.28 -28.76
C ALA A 6 36.07 -13.05 -28.05
N PRO A 7 34.74 -12.80 -28.15
CA PRO A 7 34.12 -11.66 -27.48
C PRO A 7 34.10 -11.88 -25.96
N LYS A 8 34.67 -10.93 -25.22
CA LYS A 8 34.54 -10.85 -23.75
C LYS A 8 33.08 -10.65 -23.38
N LYS A 9 32.47 -11.65 -22.71
CA LYS A 9 31.21 -11.51 -22.05
C LYS A 9 31.34 -10.50 -20.89
N THR A 10 30.85 -9.29 -21.08
CA THR A 10 30.64 -8.31 -20.00
C THR A 10 29.60 -8.86 -19.06
N LYS A 11 30.01 -9.25 -17.85
CA LYS A 11 29.10 -9.55 -16.74
C LYS A 11 28.35 -8.25 -16.41
N ALA A 12 27.05 -8.22 -16.69
CA ALA A 12 26.17 -7.17 -16.19
C ALA A 12 26.20 -7.23 -14.66
N THR A 13 26.79 -6.22 -14.04
CA THR A 13 26.76 -6.03 -12.58
C THR A 13 25.34 -5.67 -12.22
N THR A 14 24.57 -6.63 -11.75
CA THR A 14 23.25 -6.39 -11.14
C THR A 14 23.50 -5.56 -9.89
N LYS A 15 23.30 -4.25 -9.98
CA LYS A 15 23.29 -3.37 -8.79
C LYS A 15 22.18 -3.89 -7.88
N SER A 16 22.52 -4.39 -6.71
CA SER A 16 21.55 -4.76 -5.70
C SER A 16 20.74 -3.53 -5.32
N ILE A 17 19.41 -3.59 -5.49
CA ILE A 17 18.50 -2.53 -5.08
C ILE A 17 18.49 -2.52 -3.55
N ILE A 18 18.87 -1.40 -2.94
CA ILE A 18 18.80 -1.22 -1.50
C ILE A 18 17.36 -0.81 -1.18
N LEU A 19 16.62 -1.71 -0.56
CA LEU A 19 15.25 -1.46 -0.14
C LEU A 19 15.19 -0.51 1.07
N PRO A 20 14.10 0.27 1.21
CA PRO A 20 13.92 1.14 2.36
C PRO A 20 13.95 0.35 3.69
N SER A 21 14.65 0.88 4.68
CA SER A 21 14.79 0.21 5.98
C SER A 21 13.47 0.01 6.73
N ARG A 22 12.44 0.82 6.40
CA ARG A 22 11.09 0.72 6.96
C ARG A 22 10.23 -0.35 6.30
N LEU A 23 10.59 -0.79 5.10
CA LEU A 23 9.86 -1.84 4.42
C LEU A 23 9.99 -3.16 5.19
N SER A 24 8.87 -3.69 5.60
CA SER A 24 8.77 -5.06 6.09
C SER A 24 8.34 -5.94 4.92
N ASP A 25 9.31 -6.42 4.15
CA ASP A 25 9.08 -7.17 2.92
C ASP A 25 8.47 -8.56 3.18
N CYS A 26 7.85 -9.15 2.14
CA CYS A 26 7.41 -10.53 2.14
C CYS A 26 8.53 -11.49 1.72
N SER A 27 8.37 -12.77 2.02
CA SER A 27 9.37 -13.79 1.69
C SER A 27 9.22 -14.35 0.27
N SER A 28 8.02 -14.31 -0.31
CA SER A 28 7.77 -14.74 -1.68
C SER A 28 8.49 -13.83 -2.68
N LYS A 29 8.99 -14.46 -3.76
CA LYS A 29 9.57 -13.77 -4.92
C LYS A 29 8.61 -13.71 -6.11
N ASP A 30 7.43 -14.30 -5.96
CA ASP A 30 6.39 -14.29 -6.99
C ASP A 30 5.59 -12.99 -6.88
N ALA A 31 5.91 -12.02 -7.74
CA ALA A 31 5.26 -10.72 -7.75
C ALA A 31 3.74 -10.82 -7.96
N SER A 32 3.26 -11.85 -8.70
CA SER A 32 1.83 -12.04 -9.02
C SER A 32 0.96 -12.39 -7.81
N ALA A 33 1.58 -12.87 -6.73
CA ALA A 33 0.90 -13.19 -5.48
C ALA A 33 1.14 -12.15 -4.37
N ASN A 34 2.10 -11.25 -4.56
CA ASN A 34 2.55 -10.33 -3.53
C ASN A 34 1.65 -9.10 -3.42
N GLU A 35 1.47 -8.63 -2.19
CA GLU A 35 0.71 -7.44 -1.86
C GLU A 35 1.57 -6.48 -1.01
N LEU A 36 1.53 -5.18 -1.33
CA LEU A 36 2.16 -4.13 -0.53
C LEU A 36 1.09 -3.27 0.12
N PHE A 37 1.16 -3.11 1.43
CA PHE A 37 0.30 -2.21 2.18
C PHE A 37 1.06 -0.94 2.54
N LEU A 38 0.59 0.20 2.05
CA LEU A 38 1.03 1.53 2.44
C LEU A 38 0.19 1.96 3.63
N VAL A 39 0.82 2.13 4.79
CA VAL A 39 0.11 2.32 6.07
C VAL A 39 0.48 3.66 6.68
N GLU A 40 -0.49 4.36 7.25
CA GLU A 40 -0.26 5.62 7.93
C GLU A 40 0.49 5.41 9.26
N GLY A 41 1.71 5.94 9.32
CA GLY A 41 2.50 6.01 10.55
C GLY A 41 3.10 4.69 11.04
N ASP A 42 4.05 4.83 11.96
CA ASP A 42 4.78 3.68 12.50
C ASP A 42 3.91 2.82 13.45
N SER A 43 2.90 3.41 14.11
CA SER A 43 2.01 2.70 15.04
C SER A 43 1.12 1.70 14.31
N ALA A 44 0.35 2.17 13.32
CA ALA A 44 -0.48 1.30 12.48
C ALA A 44 0.38 0.32 11.68
N GLY A 45 1.56 0.77 11.22
CA GLY A 45 2.55 -0.09 10.59
C GLY A 45 3.01 -1.24 11.48
N GLY A 46 3.16 -1.00 12.78
CA GLY A 46 3.50 -2.04 13.77
C GLY A 46 2.41 -3.11 13.89
N SER A 47 1.16 -2.68 14.02
CA SER A 47 -0.01 -3.58 14.09
C SER A 47 -0.20 -4.37 12.79
N ALA A 48 -0.14 -3.71 11.64
CA ALA A 48 -0.25 -4.34 10.33
C ALA A 48 0.87 -5.39 10.11
N LYS A 49 2.10 -5.07 10.54
CA LYS A 49 3.23 -6.01 10.47
C LYS A 49 3.03 -7.26 11.31
N GLN A 50 2.32 -7.17 12.43
CA GLN A 50 2.01 -8.34 13.27
C GLN A 50 0.87 -9.18 12.66
N ALA A 51 -0.12 -8.54 12.06
CA ALA A 51 -1.32 -9.19 11.50
C ALA A 51 -1.11 -9.80 10.11
N ARG A 52 -0.11 -9.35 9.34
CA ARG A 52 0.09 -9.74 7.94
C ARG A 52 0.47 -11.20 7.75
N ASP A 53 0.18 -11.77 6.60
CA ASP A 53 0.86 -12.98 6.13
C ASP A 53 2.25 -12.61 5.58
N ARG A 54 3.28 -13.10 6.26
CA ARG A 54 4.68 -12.80 5.93
C ARG A 54 5.13 -13.43 4.61
N ASN A 55 4.40 -14.39 4.10
CA ASN A 55 4.77 -15.06 2.85
C ASN A 55 4.60 -14.13 1.66
N PHE A 56 3.49 -13.42 1.56
CA PHE A 56 3.13 -12.61 0.38
C PHE A 56 2.73 -11.17 0.69
N GLN A 57 2.57 -10.77 1.96
CA GLN A 57 2.20 -9.42 2.34
C GLN A 57 3.39 -8.63 2.87
N ALA A 58 3.63 -7.46 2.29
CA ALA A 58 4.63 -6.49 2.71
C ALA A 58 3.97 -5.25 3.30
N ILE A 59 4.62 -4.60 4.26
CA ILE A 59 4.13 -3.37 4.90
C ILE A 59 5.18 -2.27 4.75
N LEU A 60 4.76 -1.11 4.27
CA LEU A 60 5.55 0.11 4.23
C LEU A 60 4.84 1.21 5.03
N PRO A 61 5.27 1.50 6.27
CA PRO A 61 4.77 2.63 7.03
C PRO A 61 5.25 3.94 6.41
N LEU A 62 4.33 4.89 6.23
CA LEU A 62 4.61 6.23 5.73
C LEU A 62 4.75 7.19 6.90
N ARG A 63 5.73 8.11 6.85
CA ARG A 63 5.93 9.12 7.90
C ARG A 63 5.29 10.43 7.51
N GLY A 64 4.19 10.76 8.20
CA GLY A 64 3.50 12.02 8.01
C GLY A 64 2.78 12.14 6.67
N LYS A 65 2.31 13.34 6.39
CA LYS A 65 1.58 13.64 5.16
C LYS A 65 2.55 13.68 3.98
N ILE A 66 2.23 12.93 2.94
CA ILE A 66 2.97 12.95 1.69
C ILE A 66 2.82 14.34 1.06
N LEU A 67 3.88 14.81 0.41
CA LEU A 67 3.85 16.03 -0.37
C LEU A 67 2.70 15.97 -1.38
N ASN A 68 1.95 17.08 -1.52
CA ASN A 68 1.01 17.20 -2.64
C ASN A 68 1.81 17.19 -3.97
N THR A 69 1.74 16.08 -4.67
CA THR A 69 2.53 15.84 -5.88
C THR A 69 1.84 16.32 -7.15
N TRP A 70 0.59 16.85 -7.04
CA TRP A 70 -0.21 17.19 -8.22
C TRP A 70 0.42 18.29 -9.07
N GLU A 71 1.07 19.27 -8.47
CA GLU A 71 1.73 20.39 -9.13
C GLU A 71 3.22 20.13 -9.46
N VAL A 72 3.76 18.98 -9.06
CA VAL A 72 5.19 18.66 -9.14
C VAL A 72 5.45 17.74 -10.34
N SER A 73 6.59 17.95 -11.04
CA SER A 73 7.00 17.07 -12.14
C SER A 73 7.53 15.71 -11.61
N SER A 74 7.43 14.66 -12.44
CA SER A 74 7.88 13.30 -12.06
C SER A 74 9.37 13.21 -11.69
N THR A 75 10.20 14.11 -12.18
CA THR A 75 11.62 14.19 -11.80
C THR A 75 11.84 14.79 -10.43
N LYS A 76 11.06 15.83 -10.06
CA LYS A 76 11.17 16.52 -8.78
C LYS A 76 10.55 15.76 -7.62
N ILE A 77 9.53 14.96 -7.86
CA ILE A 77 8.90 14.23 -6.76
C ILE A 77 9.82 13.19 -6.12
N LEU A 78 10.85 12.74 -6.83
CA LEU A 78 11.88 11.86 -6.29
C LEU A 78 12.83 12.57 -5.29
N GLU A 79 12.69 13.87 -5.08
CA GLU A 79 13.32 14.58 -3.96
C GLU A 79 12.64 14.25 -2.62
N SER A 80 11.36 13.85 -2.65
CA SER A 80 10.65 13.36 -1.45
C SER A 80 11.12 11.95 -1.10
N LYS A 81 11.54 11.79 0.14
CA LYS A 81 11.99 10.49 0.65
C LYS A 81 10.89 9.45 0.64
N GLU A 82 9.67 9.84 0.97
CA GLU A 82 8.50 8.97 0.97
C GLU A 82 8.21 8.43 -0.44
N VAL A 83 8.28 9.30 -1.46
CA VAL A 83 8.09 8.88 -2.85
C VAL A 83 9.24 7.98 -3.33
N GLN A 84 10.48 8.28 -2.92
CA GLN A 84 11.62 7.39 -3.18
C GLN A 84 11.42 6.01 -2.55
N ASP A 85 10.99 5.97 -1.29
CA ASP A 85 10.76 4.72 -0.56
C ASP A 85 9.65 3.90 -1.20
N ILE A 86 8.53 4.55 -1.62
CA ILE A 86 7.45 3.90 -2.38
C ILE A 86 7.99 3.37 -3.71
N SER A 87 8.58 4.23 -4.55
CA SER A 87 9.11 3.86 -5.87
C SER A 87 10.11 2.70 -5.79
N THR A 88 11.04 2.76 -4.83
CA THR A 88 12.04 1.70 -4.61
C THR A 88 11.38 0.41 -4.14
N SER A 89 10.36 0.49 -3.27
CA SER A 89 9.64 -0.68 -2.75
C SER A 89 8.88 -1.38 -3.86
N ILE A 90 8.13 -0.64 -4.69
CA ILE A 90 7.33 -1.22 -5.78
C ILE A 90 8.18 -1.68 -6.97
N GLY A 91 9.39 -1.12 -7.14
CA GLY A 91 10.31 -1.45 -8.23
C GLY A 91 10.04 -0.68 -9.53
N VAL A 92 9.17 0.34 -9.51
CA VAL A 92 8.77 1.16 -10.66
C VAL A 92 9.05 2.63 -10.36
N LYS A 93 9.59 3.38 -11.31
CA LYS A 93 9.87 4.80 -11.15
C LYS A 93 8.69 5.65 -11.64
N PRO A 94 8.54 6.87 -11.09
CA PRO A 94 7.55 7.82 -11.59
C PRO A 94 7.72 8.10 -13.09
N GLY A 95 6.62 7.97 -13.85
CA GLY A 95 6.61 8.17 -15.30
C GLY A 95 7.18 7.00 -16.12
N GLU A 96 7.52 5.86 -15.48
CA GLU A 96 7.98 4.65 -16.16
C GLU A 96 6.77 3.77 -16.50
N SER A 97 6.64 3.38 -17.78
CA SER A 97 5.57 2.48 -18.26
C SER A 97 5.97 1.00 -18.21
N ASP A 98 7.26 0.69 -18.00
CA ASP A 98 7.73 -0.69 -17.89
C ASP A 98 7.46 -1.24 -16.49
N LEU A 99 6.48 -2.12 -16.37
CA LEU A 99 6.09 -2.81 -15.15
C LEU A 99 6.81 -4.16 -14.94
N SER A 100 7.76 -4.53 -15.79
CA SER A 100 8.48 -5.81 -15.71
C SER A 100 9.24 -6.02 -14.40
N LYS A 101 9.52 -4.92 -13.67
CA LYS A 101 10.20 -4.92 -12.36
C LYS A 101 9.26 -4.74 -11.18
N LEU A 102 7.95 -4.73 -11.43
CA LEU A 102 6.94 -4.62 -10.38
C LEU A 102 7.10 -5.80 -9.40
N ARG A 103 7.11 -5.48 -8.10
CA ARG A 103 7.38 -6.46 -7.04
C ARG A 103 6.13 -6.96 -6.35
N TYR A 104 5.02 -6.25 -6.50
CA TYR A 104 3.76 -6.55 -5.85
C TYR A 104 2.62 -6.36 -6.84
N GLU A 105 1.77 -7.39 -6.98
CA GLU A 105 0.59 -7.35 -7.84
C GLU A 105 -0.43 -6.33 -7.33
N LYS A 106 -0.58 -6.24 -6.01
CA LYS A 106 -1.49 -5.29 -5.39
C LYS A 106 -0.77 -4.33 -4.48
N ILE A 107 -1.08 -3.04 -4.62
CA ILE A 107 -0.61 -1.96 -3.77
C ILE A 107 -1.82 -1.37 -3.08
N CYS A 108 -1.96 -1.65 -1.79
CA CYS A 108 -3.12 -1.30 -0.99
C CYS A 108 -2.82 -0.07 -0.12
N ILE A 109 -3.59 0.99 -0.26
CA ILE A 109 -3.55 2.16 0.61
C ILE A 109 -4.44 1.85 1.81
N LEU A 110 -3.84 1.80 3.00
CA LEU A 110 -4.50 1.52 4.27
C LEU A 110 -4.41 2.75 5.16
N ALA A 111 -5.48 3.50 5.21
CA ALA A 111 -5.61 4.72 6.00
C ALA A 111 -6.82 4.63 6.95
N ASP A 112 -6.78 5.38 8.05
CA ASP A 112 -7.86 5.40 9.04
C ASP A 112 -9.13 6.06 8.49
N ALA A 113 -10.29 5.75 9.09
CA ALA A 113 -11.60 6.31 8.70
C ALA A 113 -11.83 7.72 9.25
N ASP A 114 -10.77 8.51 9.42
CA ASP A 114 -10.87 9.90 9.88
C ASP A 114 -10.43 10.90 8.81
N SER A 115 -10.49 12.20 9.12
CA SER A 115 -10.18 13.27 8.17
C SER A 115 -8.71 13.27 7.75
N ASP A 116 -7.79 12.86 8.63
CA ASP A 116 -6.35 12.81 8.33
C ASP A 116 -6.04 11.61 7.45
N GLY A 117 -6.59 10.44 7.74
CA GLY A 117 -6.45 9.24 6.91
C GLY A 117 -7.04 9.43 5.51
N LEU A 118 -8.23 10.07 5.40
CA LEU A 118 -8.82 10.40 4.10
C LEU A 118 -7.92 11.36 3.30
N HIS A 119 -7.30 12.33 3.97
CA HIS A 119 -6.36 13.25 3.33
C HIS A 119 -5.11 12.51 2.81
N ILE A 120 -4.53 11.62 3.61
CA ILE A 120 -3.37 10.81 3.20
C ILE A 120 -3.72 9.89 2.04
N ALA A 121 -4.87 9.21 2.09
CA ALA A 121 -5.35 8.39 0.98
C ALA A 121 -5.50 9.21 -0.30
N THR A 122 -6.08 10.41 -0.22
CA THR A 122 -6.23 11.32 -1.36
C THR A 122 -4.88 11.72 -1.96
N LEU A 123 -3.89 12.06 -1.14
CA LEU A 123 -2.55 12.40 -1.62
C LEU A 123 -1.84 11.22 -2.30
N LEU A 124 -2.01 10.01 -1.77
CA LEU A 124 -1.48 8.78 -2.38
C LEU A 124 -2.17 8.46 -3.71
N ILE A 125 -3.49 8.58 -3.77
CA ILE A 125 -4.24 8.41 -5.02
C ILE A 125 -3.74 9.41 -6.07
N ALA A 126 -3.60 10.70 -5.70
CA ALA A 126 -3.08 11.74 -6.58
C ALA A 126 -1.66 11.42 -7.08
N LEU A 127 -0.79 10.89 -6.20
CA LEU A 127 0.55 10.43 -6.57
C LEU A 127 0.49 9.34 -7.63
N PHE A 128 -0.31 8.28 -7.40
CA PHE A 128 -0.39 7.15 -8.32
C PHE A 128 -1.03 7.53 -9.65
N VAL A 129 -2.15 8.25 -9.63
CA VAL A 129 -2.85 8.69 -10.85
C VAL A 129 -1.96 9.55 -11.74
N LYS A 130 -1.20 10.47 -11.15
CA LYS A 130 -0.37 11.40 -11.94
C LYS A 130 0.98 10.81 -12.34
N HIS A 131 1.64 10.08 -11.46
CA HIS A 131 3.03 9.71 -11.63
C HIS A 131 3.29 8.23 -11.90
N PHE A 132 2.26 7.39 -11.71
CA PHE A 132 2.31 5.96 -11.98
C PHE A 132 1.02 5.50 -12.69
N PRO A 133 0.62 6.18 -13.81
CA PRO A 133 -0.68 5.91 -14.44
C PRO A 133 -0.84 4.47 -14.89
N ASP A 134 0.23 3.81 -15.33
CA ASP A 134 0.18 2.42 -15.78
C ASP A 134 -0.14 1.44 -14.64
N LEU A 135 0.24 1.75 -13.37
CA LEU A 135 -0.19 0.96 -12.23
C LEU A 135 -1.70 1.09 -11.94
N VAL A 136 -2.26 2.28 -12.20
CA VAL A 136 -3.70 2.52 -12.04
C VAL A 136 -4.49 1.86 -13.16
N LEU A 137 -4.05 2.03 -14.42
CA LEU A 137 -4.71 1.47 -15.60
C LEU A 137 -4.70 -0.07 -15.62
N ASN A 138 -3.67 -0.69 -15.04
CA ASN A 138 -3.56 -2.15 -14.92
C ASN A 138 -4.10 -2.69 -13.59
N GLU A 139 -4.88 -1.88 -12.85
CA GLU A 139 -5.61 -2.30 -11.64
C GLU A 139 -4.72 -2.79 -10.48
N HIS A 140 -3.50 -2.26 -10.37
CA HIS A 140 -2.60 -2.61 -9.27
C HIS A 140 -2.85 -1.81 -7.98
N ILE A 141 -3.60 -0.68 -8.05
CA ILE A 141 -3.81 0.24 -6.92
C ILE A 141 -5.17 -0.01 -6.28
N TYR A 142 -5.17 -0.25 -4.98
CA TYR A 142 -6.35 -0.49 -4.15
C TYR A 142 -6.39 0.50 -2.99
N VAL A 143 -7.60 0.90 -2.60
CA VAL A 143 -7.83 1.73 -1.41
C VAL A 143 -8.70 0.94 -0.44
N SER A 144 -8.21 0.76 0.78
CA SER A 144 -9.00 0.14 1.83
C SER A 144 -10.07 1.11 2.32
N LEU A 145 -11.28 0.59 2.45
CA LEU A 145 -12.41 1.30 3.09
C LEU A 145 -12.58 0.71 4.50
N PRO A 146 -11.97 1.32 5.53
CA PRO A 146 -12.12 0.84 6.89
C PRO A 146 -13.58 0.99 7.33
N PRO A 147 -14.12 0.05 8.16
CA PRO A 147 -15.45 0.16 8.68
C PRO A 147 -15.53 1.34 9.66
N LEU A 148 -16.65 2.10 9.61
CA LEU A 148 -16.93 3.16 10.57
C LEU A 148 -17.36 2.61 11.93
N TYR A 149 -18.04 1.44 11.93
CA TYR A 149 -18.60 0.83 13.11
C TYR A 149 -18.21 -0.62 13.24
N ARG A 150 -17.86 -1.03 14.44
CA ARG A 150 -17.75 -2.40 14.87
C ARG A 150 -18.85 -2.70 15.90
N LEU A 151 -19.64 -3.74 15.64
CA LEU A 151 -20.74 -4.18 16.46
C LEU A 151 -20.40 -5.53 17.06
N ASP A 152 -20.15 -5.58 18.34
CA ASP A 152 -19.85 -6.82 19.06
C ASP A 152 -21.14 -7.42 19.63
N PHE A 153 -21.52 -8.60 19.15
CA PHE A 153 -22.60 -9.42 19.66
C PHE A 153 -22.03 -10.61 20.46
N LYS A 154 -22.85 -11.25 21.25
CA LYS A 154 -22.43 -12.37 22.10
C LYS A 154 -21.69 -13.47 21.32
N ASN A 155 -22.09 -13.74 20.08
CA ASN A 155 -21.55 -14.86 19.27
C ASN A 155 -21.05 -14.42 17.89
N SER A 156 -21.03 -13.12 17.59
CA SER A 156 -20.60 -12.60 16.27
C SER A 156 -20.13 -11.17 16.38
N VAL A 157 -19.31 -10.76 15.40
CA VAL A 157 -18.90 -9.37 15.19
C VAL A 157 -19.36 -8.98 13.81
N LEU A 158 -20.03 -7.83 13.70
CA LEU A 158 -20.41 -7.22 12.44
C LEU A 158 -19.67 -5.89 12.27
N TYR A 159 -19.45 -5.52 11.02
CA TYR A 159 -18.85 -4.24 10.67
C TYR A 159 -19.78 -3.48 9.73
N ALA A 160 -19.97 -2.17 9.97
CA ALA A 160 -20.70 -1.30 9.08
C ALA A 160 -19.77 -0.20 8.53
N ILE A 161 -19.83 0.01 7.21
CA ILE A 161 -18.97 0.96 6.48
C ILE A 161 -19.59 2.34 6.35
N SER A 162 -20.90 2.49 6.67
CA SER A 162 -21.64 3.76 6.63
C SER A 162 -22.78 3.77 7.65
N ASP A 163 -23.38 4.94 7.88
CA ASP A 163 -24.56 5.09 8.72
C ASP A 163 -25.76 4.34 8.13
N GLU A 164 -25.93 4.36 6.81
CA GLU A 164 -26.98 3.62 6.11
C GLU A 164 -26.82 2.12 6.35
N HIS A 165 -25.61 1.58 6.17
CA HIS A 165 -25.30 0.17 6.41
C HIS A 165 -25.58 -0.21 7.88
N MET A 166 -25.32 0.73 8.81
CA MET A 166 -25.61 0.51 10.22
C MET A 166 -27.12 0.32 10.48
N THR A 167 -27.99 1.03 9.75
CA THR A 167 -29.44 0.92 9.88
C THR A 167 -30.02 -0.37 9.26
N GLU A 168 -29.30 -0.98 8.32
CA GLU A 168 -29.67 -2.24 7.66
C GLU A 168 -29.35 -3.46 8.54
N VAL A 169 -28.54 -3.31 9.59
CA VAL A 169 -28.26 -4.40 10.52
C VAL A 169 -29.58 -4.88 11.15
N PRO A 170 -30.03 -6.14 10.92
CA PRO A 170 -31.35 -6.57 11.29
C PRO A 170 -31.63 -6.40 12.79
N VAL A 171 -32.81 -5.88 13.11
CA VAL A 171 -33.34 -5.72 14.48
C VAL A 171 -33.34 -7.05 15.24
N SER A 172 -33.29 -8.20 14.55
CA SER A 172 -33.14 -9.52 15.17
C SER A 172 -31.88 -9.69 16.03
N TYR A 173 -30.86 -8.84 15.84
CA TYR A 173 -29.67 -8.78 16.71
C TYR A 173 -29.86 -7.84 17.91
N THR A 174 -30.86 -6.96 17.94
CA THR A 174 -31.07 -5.94 18.98
C THR A 174 -31.62 -6.49 20.30
N HIS A 175 -32.10 -7.74 20.35
CA HIS A 175 -32.49 -8.40 21.60
C HIS A 175 -31.32 -8.88 22.47
N LEU A 176 -30.09 -8.77 21.95
CA LEU A 176 -28.87 -9.01 22.70
C LEU A 176 -28.28 -7.62 23.03
N ARG A 177 -28.23 -7.25 24.31
CA ARG A 177 -27.70 -5.99 24.81
C ARG A 177 -26.43 -5.62 24.04
N ALA A 178 -26.55 -4.66 23.11
CA ALA A 178 -25.43 -4.05 22.44
C ALA A 178 -24.67 -3.18 23.45
N HIS A 179 -23.46 -3.57 23.84
CA HIS A 179 -22.52 -2.62 24.39
C HIS A 179 -21.98 -1.81 23.20
N GLU A 180 -22.55 -0.61 22.99
CA GLU A 180 -21.92 0.38 22.12
C GLU A 180 -20.56 0.74 22.70
N THR A 181 -19.51 0.11 22.22
CA THR A 181 -18.19 0.70 22.31
C THR A 181 -18.01 1.57 21.08
N ARG A 182 -18.36 2.86 21.19
CA ARG A 182 -17.86 3.92 20.33
C ARG A 182 -16.36 4.03 20.56
N GLY A 183 -15.61 3.07 20.06
CA GLY A 183 -14.20 3.21 19.84
C GLY A 183 -14.02 3.81 18.45
N LYS A 184 -13.57 5.07 18.35
CA LYS A 184 -12.93 5.52 17.12
C LYS A 184 -11.76 4.58 16.88
N LEU A 185 -11.83 3.81 15.80
CA LEU A 185 -10.71 3.06 15.28
C LEU A 185 -9.69 4.02 14.71
#